data_85e4ff989b125600d5ad99bf32b48f0a
#
_entry.id   85e4ff989b125600d5ad99bf32b48f0a
#
_cell.length_a   1.000
_cell.length_b   1.000
_cell.length_c   1.000
_cell.angle_alpha   90.00
_cell.angle_beta   90.00
_cell.angle_gamma   90.00
#
_symmetry.space_group_name_H-M   'P 1'
#
loop_
_entity.id
_entity.type
_entity.pdbx_description
1 polymer ?
#
loop_
_entity_poly.entity_id
_entity_poly.type
_entity_poly.pdbx_seq_one_letter_code
_entity_poly.pdbx_strand_id
1 'polypeptide(L)'
;MKAHVYVTLKQTVLDPQGQAIHGALRKMQYQGIEDVRQGKYFVIRLSDSLDAAAAKAEIERIANDVLTNPVIEEFTFRLEE
;
A
#
# COMPACT_ATOMS: atom_id res chain seq x y z
N MET A 1 5.05 14.07 -13.13
CA MET A 1 5.36 13.43 -11.83
C MET A 1 4.33 12.34 -11.54
N LYS A 2 4.78 11.26 -10.96
CA LYS A 2 3.90 10.16 -10.53
C LYS A 2 4.03 9.96 -9.03
N ALA A 3 2.94 9.57 -8.40
CA ALA A 3 2.96 9.13 -7.01
C ALA A 3 2.62 7.65 -6.96
N HIS A 4 3.39 6.91 -6.19
CA HIS A 4 3.18 5.50 -5.95
C HIS A 4 2.73 5.35 -4.50
N VAL A 5 1.50 4.89 -4.31
CA VAL A 5 0.89 4.77 -2.97
C VAL A 5 0.68 3.29 -2.66
N TYR A 6 1.18 2.87 -1.52
CA TYR A 6 1.08 1.49 -1.04
C TYR A 6 0.19 1.48 0.19
N VAL A 7 -0.90 0.72 0.13
CA VAL A 7 -1.87 0.63 1.23
C VAL A 7 -1.90 -0.81 1.72
N THR A 8 -1.70 -1.00 3.01
CA THR A 8 -1.70 -2.32 3.63
C THR A 8 -2.55 -2.29 4.90
N LEU A 9 -3.00 -3.46 5.33
CA LEU A 9 -3.63 -3.58 6.63
C LEU A 9 -2.61 -3.35 7.73
N LYS A 10 -3.04 -2.71 8.82
CA LYS A 10 -2.20 -2.55 10.01
C LYS A 10 -1.78 -3.92 10.53
N GLN A 11 -0.60 -3.99 11.13
CA GLN A 11 -0.04 -5.26 11.58
C GLN A 11 -0.94 -6.00 12.56
N THR A 12 -1.76 -5.27 13.32
CA THR A 12 -2.67 -5.86 14.31
C THR A 12 -3.96 -6.39 13.69
N VAL A 13 -4.20 -6.11 12.40
CA VAL A 13 -5.42 -6.54 11.70
C VAL A 13 -5.13 -7.82 10.94
N LEU A 14 -6.04 -8.79 11.08
CA LEU A 14 -5.94 -10.06 10.35
C LEU A 14 -6.06 -9.82 8.86
N ASP A 15 -5.20 -10.50 8.09
CA ASP A 15 -5.21 -10.46 6.63
C ASP A 15 -5.55 -11.84 6.09
N PRO A 16 -6.85 -12.14 5.85
CA PRO A 16 -7.25 -13.48 5.39
C PRO A 16 -6.66 -13.84 4.02
N GLN A 17 -6.50 -12.83 3.14
CA GLN A 17 -5.93 -13.07 1.81
C GLN A 17 -4.45 -13.43 1.90
N GLY A 18 -3.69 -12.70 2.71
CA GLY A 18 -2.29 -13.01 2.94
C GLY A 18 -2.12 -14.38 3.58
N GLN A 19 -2.98 -14.73 4.53
CA GLN A 19 -2.94 -16.04 5.16
C GLN A 19 -3.26 -17.17 4.17
N ALA A 20 -4.21 -16.95 3.27
CA ALA A 20 -4.54 -17.94 2.25
C ALA A 20 -3.36 -18.18 1.30
N ILE A 21 -2.67 -17.10 0.91
CA ILE A 21 -1.48 -17.22 0.06
C ILE A 21 -0.38 -17.96 0.80
N HIS A 22 -0.15 -17.62 2.07
CA HIS A 22 0.86 -18.29 2.88
C HIS A 22 0.58 -19.80 3.00
N GLY A 23 -0.70 -20.16 3.22
CA GLY A 23 -1.10 -21.55 3.27
C GLY A 23 -0.87 -22.30 1.97
N ALA A 24 -1.16 -21.64 0.83
CA ALA A 24 -0.92 -22.23 -0.49
C ALA A 24 0.58 -22.46 -0.72
N LEU A 25 1.42 -21.49 -0.35
CA LEU A 25 2.86 -21.62 -0.49
C LEU A 25 3.41 -22.78 0.35
N ARG A 26 2.86 -22.93 1.56
CA ARG A 26 3.25 -24.03 2.44
C ARG A 26 2.88 -25.40 1.84
N LYS A 27 1.69 -25.49 1.25
CA LYS A 27 1.26 -26.72 0.57
C LYS A 27 2.14 -27.04 -0.63
N MET A 28 2.69 -26.04 -1.27
CA MET A 28 3.61 -26.20 -2.40
C MET A 28 5.06 -26.40 -1.94
N GLN A 29 5.27 -26.55 -0.64
CA GLN A 29 6.57 -26.85 -0.02
C GLN A 29 7.60 -25.75 -0.07
N TYR A 30 7.17 -24.49 -0.15
CA TYR A 30 8.05 -23.34 0.05
C TYR A 30 8.21 -23.13 1.55
N GLN A 31 9.37 -23.48 2.07
CA GLN A 31 9.57 -23.54 3.52
C GLN A 31 10.21 -22.30 4.13
N GLY A 32 10.77 -21.43 3.32
CA GLY A 32 11.44 -20.22 3.84
C GLY A 32 10.52 -19.03 4.03
N ILE A 33 9.21 -19.19 3.86
CA ILE A 33 8.25 -18.09 3.93
C ILE A 33 7.59 -18.07 5.31
N GLU A 34 7.86 -17.00 6.08
CA GLU A 34 7.33 -16.91 7.44
C GLU A 34 5.96 -16.26 7.48
N ASP A 35 5.68 -15.35 6.56
CA ASP A 35 4.41 -14.61 6.56
C ASP A 35 4.17 -14.03 5.17
N VAL A 36 2.90 -13.76 4.86
CA VAL A 36 2.49 -13.07 3.64
C VAL A 36 1.43 -12.05 4.00
N ARG A 37 1.65 -10.81 3.59
CA ARG A 37 0.68 -9.72 3.78
C ARG A 37 0.33 -9.18 2.40
N GLN A 38 -0.95 -8.97 2.14
CA GLN A 38 -1.43 -8.44 0.88
C GLN A 38 -1.88 -7.01 1.05
N GLY A 39 -1.65 -6.20 0.04
CA GLY A 39 -2.07 -4.80 0.06
C GLY A 39 -2.47 -4.32 -1.31
N LYS A 40 -2.69 -3.02 -1.42
CA LYS A 40 -3.06 -2.33 -2.66
C LYS A 40 -1.95 -1.40 -3.09
N TYR A 41 -1.84 -1.20 -4.38
CA TYR A 41 -0.85 -0.30 -4.97
C TYR A 41 -1.55 0.61 -5.97
N PHE A 42 -1.39 1.93 -5.79
CA PHE A 42 -1.98 2.93 -6.67
C PHE A 42 -0.88 3.74 -7.34
N VAL A 43 -1.08 4.04 -8.61
CA VAL A 43 -0.23 4.99 -9.33
C VAL A 43 -1.08 6.19 -9.69
N ILE A 44 -0.67 7.37 -9.24
CA ILE A 44 -1.39 8.61 -9.49
C ILE A 44 -0.49 9.53 -10.31
N ARG A 45 -0.97 9.94 -11.45
CA ARG A 45 -0.24 10.89 -12.30
C ARG A 45 -0.63 12.31 -11.87
N LEU A 46 0.37 13.10 -11.57
CA LEU A 46 0.18 14.46 -11.10
C LEU A 46 0.47 15.46 -12.20
N SER A 47 -0.24 16.59 -12.16
CA SER A 47 -0.02 17.69 -13.11
C SER A 47 1.39 18.25 -12.94
N ASP A 48 2.01 18.64 -14.05
CA ASP A 48 3.32 19.27 -14.04
C ASP A 48 3.30 20.66 -13.36
N SER A 49 2.10 21.22 -13.14
CA SER A 49 1.96 22.49 -12.46
C SER A 49 2.20 22.42 -10.95
N LEU A 50 2.20 21.21 -10.40
CA LEU A 50 2.46 21.01 -8.97
C LEU A 50 3.94 20.90 -8.70
N ASP A 51 4.44 21.66 -7.71
CA ASP A 51 5.80 21.46 -7.22
C ASP A 51 5.84 20.25 -6.26
N ALA A 52 7.04 19.85 -5.88
CA ALA A 52 7.21 18.65 -5.06
C ALA A 52 6.52 18.77 -3.69
N ALA A 53 6.56 19.96 -3.09
CA ALA A 53 5.94 20.17 -1.77
C ALA A 53 4.42 20.10 -1.85
N ALA A 54 3.83 20.72 -2.86
CA ALA A 54 2.38 20.67 -3.07
C ALA A 54 1.93 19.27 -3.42
N ALA A 55 2.69 18.56 -4.27
CA ALA A 55 2.40 17.18 -4.65
C ALA A 55 2.40 16.27 -3.42
N LYS A 56 3.40 16.41 -2.57
CA LYS A 56 3.51 15.60 -1.35
C LYS A 56 2.31 15.82 -0.44
N ALA A 57 1.93 17.07 -0.21
CA ALA A 57 0.81 17.42 0.66
C ALA A 57 -0.52 16.86 0.10
N GLU A 58 -0.72 16.94 -1.21
CA GLU A 58 -1.93 16.42 -1.83
C GLU A 58 -2.00 14.91 -1.76
N ILE A 59 -0.90 14.22 -2.03
CA ILE A 59 -0.88 12.77 -1.98
C ILE A 59 -1.12 12.26 -0.56
N GLU A 60 -0.56 12.91 0.45
CA GLU A 60 -0.84 12.53 1.84
C GLU A 60 -2.34 12.62 2.14
N ARG A 61 -2.99 13.69 1.73
CA ARG A 61 -4.43 13.84 1.95
C ARG A 61 -5.24 12.82 1.18
N ILE A 62 -4.92 12.62 -0.10
CA ILE A 62 -5.62 11.65 -0.94
C ILE A 62 -5.48 10.24 -0.35
N ALA A 63 -4.27 9.87 0.01
CA ALA A 63 -4.02 8.54 0.56
C ALA A 63 -4.79 8.33 1.86
N ASN A 64 -4.78 9.32 2.74
CA ASN A 64 -5.47 9.21 4.03
C ASN A 64 -6.99 9.26 3.89
N ASP A 65 -7.51 10.14 3.04
CA ASP A 65 -8.95 10.43 3.00
C ASP A 65 -9.71 9.58 1.99
N VAL A 66 -9.04 9.11 0.94
CA VAL A 66 -9.70 8.44 -0.18
C VAL A 66 -9.24 7.01 -0.35
N LEU A 67 -7.93 6.76 -0.31
CA LEU A 67 -7.36 5.45 -0.67
C LEU A 67 -7.27 4.49 0.50
N THR A 68 -7.25 4.99 1.72
CA THR A 68 -7.00 4.21 2.92
C THR A 68 -8.19 4.29 3.86
N ASN A 69 -8.56 3.14 4.45
CA ASN A 69 -9.44 3.15 5.61
C ASN A 69 -8.55 3.26 6.86
N PRO A 70 -8.45 4.46 7.47
CA PRO A 70 -7.46 4.68 8.54
C PRO A 70 -7.72 3.88 9.82
N VAL A 71 -8.91 3.29 9.93
CA VAL A 71 -9.22 2.44 11.10
C VAL A 71 -8.41 1.12 11.03
N ILE A 72 -8.32 0.54 9.84
CA ILE A 72 -7.70 -0.79 9.67
C ILE A 72 -6.50 -0.80 8.74
N GLU A 73 -6.25 0.28 8.00
CA GLU A 73 -5.18 0.33 7.00
C GLU A 73 -4.19 1.43 7.31
N GLU A 74 -3.01 1.29 6.74
CA GLU A 74 -1.97 2.31 6.75
C GLU A 74 -1.39 2.45 5.36
N PHE A 75 -0.66 3.53 5.09
CA PHE A 75 -0.09 3.73 3.77
C PHE A 75 1.32 4.31 3.86
N THR A 76 2.05 4.08 2.77
CA THR A 76 3.29 4.79 2.47
C THR A 76 3.20 5.26 1.03
N PHE A 77 4.02 6.24 0.65
CA PHE A 77 4.06 6.66 -0.74
C PHE A 77 5.44 7.19 -1.10
N ARG A 78 5.71 7.22 -2.40
CA ARG A 78 6.90 7.89 -2.95
C ARG A 78 6.52 8.67 -4.19
N LEU A 79 7.25 9.74 -4.44
CA LEU A 79 7.09 10.56 -5.65
C LEU A 79 8.18 10.20 -6.64
N GLU A 80 7.82 10.12 -7.92
CA GLU A 80 8.72 9.83 -9.02
C GLU A 80 8.59 10.90 -10.08
N GLU A 81 9.66 11.52 -10.46
CA GLU A 81 9.65 12.54 -11.50
C GLU A 81 9.85 11.99 -12.90
#